data_32dc7eac6b42f58880c17d19ea399ead
#
_entry.id   32dc7eac6b42f58880c17d19ea399ead
#
_cell.length_a   1.000
_cell.length_b   1.000
_cell.length_c   1.000
_cell.angle_alpha   90.00
_cell.angle_beta   90.00
_cell.angle_gamma   90.00
#
_symmetry.space_group_name_H-M   'P 1'
#
loop_
_entity.id
_entity.type
_entity.pdbx_description
1 polymer ?
#
loop_
_entity_poly.entity_id
_entity_poly.type
_entity_poly.pdbx_seq_one_letter_code
_entity_poly.pdbx_strand_id
1 'polypeptide(L)'
;MTTLDDALATFATRRPVLVALDFDGTLAPLQDDPQTSRILPDGVTALARLAATDGVSLALVSGRSMNDLHTLAEVPAGTFLIGSHGAERARVTTFGLDRDVVQLSDEQADRLASLGAQALRIARGRDGVWVETKPTAVVVHTRLAEDEVARPAEDEAIALGEQLGSGVLHGKDVVEISVLRASKGEALVALRDELGASVVLYAGDDVTDEHAFEALGPDDVTVKVGDGPTAARYRVGSPQELVAALVALADPH
;
A
#
# COMPACT_ATOMS: atom_id res chain seq x y z
N MET A 1 -26.27 -4.22 -15.49
CA MET A 1 -25.04 -4.00 -14.72
C MET A 1 -24.27 -2.90 -15.42
N THR A 2 -23.88 -1.87 -14.74
CA THR A 2 -23.04 -0.79 -15.28
C THR A 2 -21.66 -1.37 -15.58
N THR A 3 -21.10 -1.08 -16.74
CA THR A 3 -19.74 -1.52 -17.12
C THR A 3 -18.68 -0.66 -16.39
N LEU A 4 -17.41 -1.10 -16.38
CA LEU A 4 -16.31 -0.29 -15.88
C LEU A 4 -16.19 1.03 -16.67
N ASP A 5 -16.34 0.98 -17.98
CA ASP A 5 -16.28 2.17 -18.85
C ASP A 5 -17.36 3.19 -18.51
N ASP A 6 -18.60 2.73 -18.29
CA ASP A 6 -19.70 3.61 -17.84
C ASP A 6 -19.42 4.25 -16.48
N ALA A 7 -18.84 3.48 -15.56
CA ALA A 7 -18.47 3.96 -14.23
C ALA A 7 -17.34 5.00 -14.29
N LEU A 8 -16.32 4.75 -15.11
CA LEU A 8 -15.21 5.69 -15.34
C LEU A 8 -15.69 6.96 -16.05
N ALA A 9 -16.58 6.85 -17.04
CA ALA A 9 -17.19 8.02 -17.67
C ALA A 9 -17.96 8.87 -16.66
N THR A 10 -18.72 8.25 -15.75
CA THR A 10 -19.41 8.95 -14.66
C THR A 10 -18.43 9.57 -13.68
N PHE A 11 -17.39 8.84 -13.27
CA PHE A 11 -16.30 9.31 -12.40
C PHE A 11 -15.61 10.56 -12.98
N ALA A 12 -15.35 10.55 -14.31
CA ALA A 12 -14.72 11.66 -15.01
C ALA A 12 -15.50 12.99 -14.92
N THR A 13 -16.79 12.97 -14.63
CA THR A 13 -17.62 14.17 -14.48
C THR A 13 -17.66 14.72 -13.05
N ARG A 14 -17.13 13.98 -12.08
CA ARG A 14 -17.14 14.35 -10.64
C ARG A 14 -15.89 15.13 -10.26
N ARG A 15 -16.02 16.08 -9.34
CA ARG A 15 -14.89 16.83 -8.75
C ARG A 15 -15.26 17.31 -7.34
N PRO A 16 -14.32 17.37 -6.39
CA PRO A 16 -12.97 16.78 -6.49
C PRO A 16 -13.01 15.26 -6.39
N VAL A 17 -12.03 14.58 -7.00
CA VAL A 17 -11.93 13.12 -7.00
C VAL A 17 -10.54 12.63 -6.59
N LEU A 18 -10.47 11.41 -6.06
CA LEU A 18 -9.23 10.73 -5.73
C LEU A 18 -9.08 9.49 -6.62
N VAL A 19 -7.98 9.42 -7.36
CA VAL A 19 -7.52 8.22 -8.05
C VAL A 19 -6.42 7.61 -7.20
N ALA A 20 -6.70 6.51 -6.55
CA ALA A 20 -5.78 5.78 -5.70
C ALA A 20 -5.53 4.39 -6.27
N LEU A 21 -4.30 3.96 -6.32
CA LEU A 21 -3.91 2.74 -7.02
C LEU A 21 -2.88 1.98 -6.18
N ASP A 22 -3.00 0.68 -6.10
CA ASP A 22 -1.91 -0.16 -5.65
C ASP A 22 -0.79 -0.20 -6.68
N PHE A 23 0.39 -0.66 -6.28
CA PHE A 23 1.59 -0.63 -7.12
C PHE A 23 1.91 -1.98 -7.75
N ASP A 24 2.30 -2.99 -6.94
CA ASP A 24 2.69 -4.31 -7.43
C ASP A 24 1.48 -5.13 -7.87
N GLY A 25 1.55 -5.78 -9.01
CA GLY A 25 0.41 -6.53 -9.58
C GLY A 25 -0.70 -5.65 -10.16
N THR A 26 -0.66 -4.35 -9.90
CA THR A 26 -1.72 -3.39 -10.27
C THR A 26 -1.23 -2.40 -11.34
N LEU A 27 -0.27 -1.53 -11.06
CA LEU A 27 0.35 -0.63 -12.03
C LEU A 27 1.65 -1.20 -12.61
N ALA A 28 2.36 -1.97 -11.80
CA ALA A 28 3.58 -2.67 -12.15
C ALA A 28 3.30 -4.18 -12.19
N PRO A 29 3.59 -4.87 -13.29
CA PRO A 29 3.50 -6.33 -13.32
C PRO A 29 4.38 -6.96 -12.23
N LEU A 30 3.92 -8.06 -11.64
CA LEU A 30 4.69 -8.81 -10.65
C LEU A 30 6.01 -9.29 -11.27
N GLN A 31 7.11 -9.16 -10.52
CA GLN A 31 8.46 -9.53 -10.92
C GLN A 31 9.06 -10.51 -9.92
N ASP A 32 9.93 -11.41 -10.39
CA ASP A 32 10.69 -12.31 -9.52
C ASP A 32 11.61 -11.54 -8.56
N ASP A 33 12.22 -10.46 -9.04
CA ASP A 33 12.94 -9.49 -8.21
C ASP A 33 12.07 -8.25 -7.97
N PRO A 34 11.55 -8.05 -6.75
CA PRO A 34 10.72 -6.91 -6.42
C PRO A 34 11.38 -5.54 -6.64
N GLN A 35 12.72 -5.47 -6.69
CA GLN A 35 13.44 -4.23 -6.95
C GLN A 35 13.41 -3.80 -8.43
N THR A 36 12.95 -4.67 -9.31
CA THR A 36 12.79 -4.39 -10.75
C THR A 36 11.37 -3.96 -11.13
N SER A 37 10.43 -3.97 -10.20
CA SER A 37 9.05 -3.52 -10.46
C SER A 37 9.03 -2.07 -10.94
N ARG A 38 8.32 -1.82 -12.04
CA ARG A 38 8.12 -0.46 -12.60
C ARG A 38 6.70 -0.33 -13.12
N ILE A 39 6.13 0.85 -12.97
CA ILE A 39 4.85 1.20 -13.60
C ILE A 39 4.99 1.03 -15.11
N LEU A 40 3.96 0.46 -15.74
CA LEU A 40 3.93 0.35 -17.21
C LEU A 40 4.05 1.76 -17.84
N PRO A 41 4.79 1.92 -18.97
CA PRO A 41 5.07 3.25 -19.56
C PRO A 41 3.81 4.07 -19.87
N ASP A 42 2.75 3.43 -20.39
CA ASP A 42 1.48 4.09 -20.64
C ASP A 42 0.79 4.50 -19.34
N GLY A 43 0.99 3.74 -18.24
CA GLY A 43 0.53 4.08 -16.90
C GLY A 43 1.20 5.34 -16.36
N VAL A 44 2.52 5.48 -16.52
CA VAL A 44 3.25 6.72 -16.14
C VAL A 44 2.65 7.92 -16.87
N THR A 45 2.39 7.76 -18.18
CA THR A 45 1.80 8.83 -19.02
C THR A 45 0.37 9.18 -18.56
N ALA A 46 -0.46 8.17 -18.28
CA ALA A 46 -1.83 8.38 -17.81
C ALA A 46 -1.86 9.09 -16.44
N LEU A 47 -1.01 8.67 -15.50
CA LEU A 47 -0.91 9.31 -14.19
C LEU A 47 -0.46 10.77 -14.30
N ALA A 48 0.50 11.07 -15.18
CA ALA A 48 0.93 12.45 -15.41
C ALA A 48 -0.21 13.34 -15.94
N ARG A 49 -1.05 12.85 -16.84
CA ARG A 49 -2.23 13.57 -17.38
C ARG A 49 -3.31 13.73 -16.31
N LEU A 50 -3.62 12.68 -15.55
CA LEU A 50 -4.59 12.75 -14.44
C LEU A 50 -4.15 13.76 -13.38
N ALA A 51 -2.85 13.78 -13.03
CA ALA A 51 -2.30 14.76 -12.09
C ALA A 51 -2.40 16.22 -12.59
N ALA A 52 -2.39 16.42 -13.90
CA ALA A 52 -2.55 17.73 -14.52
C ALA A 52 -4.01 18.18 -14.65
N THR A 53 -4.97 17.30 -14.32
CA THR A 53 -6.40 17.58 -14.42
C THR A 53 -6.90 18.24 -13.14
N ASP A 54 -7.55 19.41 -13.26
CA ASP A 54 -8.07 20.15 -12.13
C ASP A 54 -9.08 19.31 -11.32
N GLY A 55 -8.91 19.30 -10.00
CA GLY A 55 -9.77 18.57 -9.06
C GLY A 55 -9.56 17.05 -9.05
N VAL A 56 -8.47 16.55 -9.66
CA VAL A 56 -8.01 15.16 -9.53
C VAL A 56 -6.81 15.10 -8.60
N SER A 57 -6.90 14.29 -7.56
CA SER A 57 -5.77 13.92 -6.69
C SER A 57 -5.34 12.50 -6.99
N LEU A 58 -4.02 12.24 -6.95
CA LEU A 58 -3.47 10.90 -7.13
C LEU A 58 -2.89 10.35 -5.82
N ALA A 59 -3.04 9.05 -5.61
CA ALA A 59 -2.35 8.33 -4.54
C ALA A 59 -1.85 6.95 -5.03
N LEU A 60 -0.68 6.55 -4.56
CA LEU A 60 -0.26 5.14 -4.59
C LEU A 60 -0.37 4.57 -3.17
N VAL A 61 -0.94 3.36 -3.05
CA VAL A 61 -1.19 2.70 -1.76
C VAL A 61 -0.60 1.30 -1.80
N SER A 62 0.52 1.08 -1.13
CA SER A 62 1.32 -0.14 -1.28
C SER A 62 1.74 -0.74 0.07
N GLY A 63 2.03 -2.05 0.07
CA GLY A 63 2.72 -2.71 1.17
C GLY A 63 4.22 -2.39 1.27
N ARG A 64 4.80 -1.83 0.23
CA ARG A 64 6.22 -1.43 0.21
C ARG A 64 6.52 -0.36 1.23
N SER A 65 7.77 -0.33 1.72
CA SER A 65 8.26 0.80 2.50
C SER A 65 8.17 2.10 1.68
N MET A 66 8.05 3.23 2.35
CA MET A 66 8.01 4.54 1.68
C MET A 66 9.23 4.78 0.79
N ASN A 67 10.41 4.33 1.22
CA ASN A 67 11.64 4.49 0.44
C ASN A 67 11.62 3.68 -0.85
N ASP A 68 11.19 2.41 -0.78
CA ASP A 68 11.11 1.53 -1.94
C ASP A 68 10.04 2.04 -2.91
N LEU A 69 8.86 2.39 -2.39
CA LEU A 69 7.77 2.91 -3.22
C LEU A 69 8.19 4.17 -3.97
N HIS A 70 8.84 5.12 -3.29
CA HIS A 70 9.32 6.35 -3.93
C HIS A 70 10.41 6.10 -4.98
N THR A 71 11.29 5.12 -4.73
CA THR A 71 12.40 4.78 -5.65
C THR A 71 11.89 4.09 -6.92
N LEU A 72 10.86 3.26 -6.79
CA LEU A 72 10.37 2.39 -7.87
C LEU A 72 9.22 3.02 -8.66
N ALA A 73 8.42 3.88 -8.03
CA ALA A 73 7.26 4.50 -8.63
C ALA A 73 7.62 5.88 -9.21
N GLU A 74 7.67 5.97 -10.53
CA GLU A 74 7.83 7.24 -11.23
C GLU A 74 6.47 7.95 -11.34
N VAL A 75 6.15 8.79 -10.35
CA VAL A 75 4.87 9.51 -10.29
C VAL A 75 5.10 11.03 -10.23
N PRO A 76 4.14 11.83 -10.76
CA PRO A 76 4.27 13.28 -10.77
C PRO A 76 4.27 13.88 -9.37
N ALA A 77 4.89 15.06 -9.23
CA ALA A 77 4.81 15.86 -8.01
C ALA A 77 3.34 16.17 -7.67
N GLY A 78 3.02 16.15 -6.38
CA GLY A 78 1.65 16.27 -5.88
C GLY A 78 0.99 14.93 -5.56
N THR A 79 1.50 13.81 -6.08
CA THR A 79 0.99 12.47 -5.77
C THR A 79 1.23 12.12 -4.30
N PHE A 80 0.23 11.58 -3.63
CA PHE A 80 0.35 11.00 -2.30
C PHE A 80 0.91 9.57 -2.41
N LEU A 81 1.82 9.24 -1.51
CA LEU A 81 2.30 7.87 -1.33
C LEU A 81 1.87 7.37 0.04
N ILE A 82 1.26 6.22 0.07
CA ILE A 82 0.88 5.50 1.27
C ILE A 82 1.62 4.17 1.25
N GLY A 83 2.64 4.06 2.10
CA GLY A 83 3.49 2.89 2.22
C GLY A 83 3.15 2.02 3.43
N SER A 84 3.82 0.86 3.54
CA SER A 84 3.71 -0.05 4.68
C SER A 84 2.24 -0.36 5.04
N HIS A 85 1.42 -0.68 4.02
CA HIS A 85 -0.02 -0.99 4.13
C HIS A 85 -0.86 0.11 4.80
N GLY A 86 -0.43 1.38 4.75
CA GLY A 86 -1.15 2.51 5.36
C GLY A 86 -0.42 3.16 6.54
N ALA A 87 0.68 2.57 7.02
CA ALA A 87 1.39 3.07 8.20
C ALA A 87 2.30 4.27 7.91
N GLU A 88 2.70 4.47 6.67
CA GLU A 88 3.55 5.58 6.24
C GLU A 88 2.82 6.41 5.19
N ARG A 89 2.95 7.73 5.29
CA ARG A 89 2.37 8.65 4.32
C ARG A 89 3.35 9.76 3.94
N ALA A 90 3.36 10.11 2.66
CA ALA A 90 4.15 11.22 2.13
C ALA A 90 3.47 11.84 0.91
N ARG A 91 3.88 13.03 0.54
CA ARG A 91 3.53 13.67 -0.72
C ARG A 91 4.78 13.87 -1.57
N VAL A 92 4.73 13.49 -2.83
CA VAL A 92 5.83 13.71 -3.78
C VAL A 92 5.93 15.21 -4.09
N THR A 93 7.13 15.76 -3.96
CA THR A 93 7.43 17.15 -4.32
C THR A 93 8.50 17.21 -5.41
N THR A 94 8.76 18.36 -5.97
CA THR A 94 9.86 18.56 -6.93
C THR A 94 11.26 18.35 -6.34
N PHE A 95 11.36 18.29 -4.99
CA PHE A 95 12.64 18.17 -4.28
C PHE A 95 12.77 16.85 -3.50
N GLY A 96 11.80 15.95 -3.61
CA GLY A 96 11.75 14.67 -2.90
C GLY A 96 10.42 14.44 -2.22
N LEU A 97 10.41 13.85 -1.02
CA LEU A 97 9.20 13.54 -0.26
C LEU A 97 8.97 14.53 0.88
N ASP A 98 7.77 15.07 0.93
CA ASP A 98 7.22 15.68 2.13
C ASP A 98 6.49 14.58 2.92
N ARG A 99 7.07 14.16 4.04
CA ARG A 99 6.59 13.01 4.83
C ARG A 99 5.77 13.48 6.00
N ASP A 100 4.63 12.85 6.18
CA ASP A 100 3.88 13.01 7.41
C ASP A 100 4.68 12.42 8.57
N VAL A 101 4.80 13.19 9.65
CA VAL A 101 5.43 12.69 10.87
C VAL A 101 4.43 11.76 11.57
N VAL A 102 4.73 10.47 11.56
CA VAL A 102 3.95 9.52 12.35
C VAL A 102 4.21 9.79 13.82
N GLN A 103 3.21 10.32 14.52
CA GLN A 103 3.25 10.52 15.96
C GLN A 103 2.60 9.31 16.64
N LEU A 104 3.41 8.54 17.35
CA LEU A 104 2.88 7.52 18.25
C LEU A 104 2.33 8.19 19.51
N SER A 105 1.20 7.72 20.03
CA SER A 105 0.80 8.03 21.38
C SER A 105 1.81 7.44 22.38
N ASP A 106 1.82 7.95 23.62
CA ASP A 106 2.69 7.42 24.69
C ASP A 106 2.51 5.89 24.85
N GLU A 107 1.27 5.42 24.82
CA GLU A 107 0.95 3.99 24.87
C GLU A 107 1.53 3.21 23.68
N GLN A 108 1.45 3.76 22.47
CA GLN A 108 2.01 3.14 21.26
C GLN A 108 3.55 3.12 21.30
N ALA A 109 4.16 4.20 21.82
CA ALA A 109 5.62 4.27 21.98
C ALA A 109 6.12 3.25 23.03
N ASP A 110 5.42 3.11 24.16
CA ASP A 110 5.73 2.10 25.18
C ASP A 110 5.55 0.68 24.62
N ARG A 111 4.52 0.45 23.83
CA ARG A 111 4.32 -0.83 23.11
C ARG A 111 5.45 -1.13 22.17
N LEU A 112 5.89 -0.15 21.37
CA LEU A 112 7.01 -0.32 20.43
C LEU A 112 8.30 -0.67 21.16
N ALA A 113 8.60 0.01 22.24
CA ALA A 113 9.77 -0.26 23.07
C ALA A 113 9.72 -1.68 23.69
N SER A 114 8.57 -2.07 24.23
CA SER A 114 8.33 -3.41 24.77
C SER A 114 8.48 -4.49 23.71
N LEU A 115 7.90 -4.26 22.53
CA LEU A 115 7.97 -5.17 21.38
C LEU A 115 9.42 -5.36 20.93
N GLY A 116 10.19 -4.25 20.81
CA GLY A 116 11.60 -4.29 20.44
C GLY A 116 12.44 -5.13 21.43
N ALA A 117 12.20 -4.93 22.75
CA ALA A 117 12.87 -5.70 23.78
C ALA A 117 12.52 -7.20 23.73
N GLN A 118 11.30 -7.55 23.35
CA GLN A 118 10.87 -8.95 23.19
C GLN A 118 11.42 -9.58 21.92
N ALA A 119 11.40 -8.86 20.79
CA ALA A 119 11.99 -9.32 19.52
C ALA A 119 13.51 -9.57 19.66
N LEU A 120 14.24 -8.71 20.38
CA LEU A 120 15.66 -8.92 20.68
C LEU A 120 15.92 -10.20 21.50
N ARG A 121 14.96 -10.65 22.34
CA ARG A 121 15.08 -11.95 23.02
C ARG A 121 14.92 -13.12 22.04
N ILE A 122 14.04 -12.98 21.05
CA ILE A 122 13.89 -13.97 19.98
C ILE A 122 15.20 -14.12 19.20
N ALA A 123 15.84 -13.02 18.83
CA ALA A 123 17.10 -13.07 18.07
C ALA A 123 18.31 -13.54 18.89
N ARG A 124 18.25 -13.43 20.24
CA ARG A 124 19.39 -13.72 21.11
C ARG A 124 19.87 -15.17 20.99
N GLY A 125 21.13 -15.35 20.60
CA GLY A 125 21.78 -16.67 20.47
C GLY A 125 21.32 -17.47 19.26
N ARG A 126 20.66 -16.84 18.31
CA ARG A 126 20.26 -17.42 17.03
C ARG A 126 21.10 -16.81 15.90
N ASP A 127 22.01 -17.58 15.36
CA ASP A 127 22.86 -17.13 14.25
C ASP A 127 22.01 -16.81 13.02
N GLY A 128 22.29 -15.68 12.38
CA GLY A 128 21.56 -15.23 11.19
C GLY A 128 20.18 -14.61 11.46
N VAL A 129 19.78 -14.49 12.74
CA VAL A 129 18.55 -13.76 13.13
C VAL A 129 18.93 -12.40 13.72
N TRP A 130 18.30 -11.34 13.22
CA TRP A 130 18.48 -9.98 13.77
C TRP A 130 17.18 -9.18 13.80
N VAL A 131 17.20 -8.08 14.54
CA VAL A 131 16.04 -7.22 14.73
C VAL A 131 16.33 -5.83 14.19
N GLU A 132 15.39 -5.30 13.41
CA GLU A 132 15.34 -3.92 12.97
C GLU A 132 14.17 -3.22 13.67
N THR A 133 14.40 -2.03 14.21
CA THR A 133 13.34 -1.18 14.76
C THR A 133 13.02 -0.06 13.79
N LYS A 134 11.78 -0.02 13.33
CA LYS A 134 11.21 1.05 12.51
C LYS A 134 10.43 2.04 13.39
N PRO A 135 10.05 3.20 12.88
CA PRO A 135 9.29 4.19 13.66
C PRO A 135 7.97 3.66 14.26
N THR A 136 7.35 2.66 13.62
CA THR A 136 6.02 2.13 14.01
C THR A 136 5.99 0.62 14.13
N ALA A 137 7.12 -0.06 13.91
CA ALA A 137 7.18 -1.52 13.82
C ALA A 137 8.53 -2.06 14.29
N VAL A 138 8.55 -3.34 14.58
CA VAL A 138 9.77 -4.12 14.79
C VAL A 138 9.80 -5.25 13.77
N VAL A 139 10.95 -5.47 13.16
CA VAL A 139 11.15 -6.49 12.13
C VAL A 139 12.14 -7.52 12.64
N VAL A 140 11.74 -8.78 12.62
CA VAL A 140 12.61 -9.93 12.86
C VAL A 140 13.02 -10.51 11.52
N HIS A 141 14.28 -10.43 11.19
CA HIS A 141 14.86 -10.96 9.96
C HIS A 141 15.50 -12.31 10.23
N THR A 142 15.27 -13.27 9.34
CA THR A 142 15.79 -14.64 9.43
C THR A 142 16.61 -15.06 8.19
N ARG A 143 16.76 -14.14 7.24
CA ARG A 143 17.35 -14.40 5.90
C ARG A 143 18.76 -15.01 5.92
N LEU A 144 19.53 -14.79 6.97
CA LEU A 144 20.90 -15.31 7.12
C LEU A 144 20.95 -16.54 8.05
N ALA A 145 19.80 -16.99 8.55
CA ALA A 145 19.70 -18.15 9.43
C ALA A 145 19.42 -19.42 8.63
N GLU A 146 19.93 -20.55 9.11
CA GLU A 146 19.52 -21.87 8.63
C GLU A 146 18.05 -22.14 8.97
N ASP A 147 17.35 -22.92 8.15
CA ASP A 147 15.90 -23.19 8.30
C ASP A 147 15.49 -23.66 9.70
N GLU A 148 16.36 -24.46 10.33
CA GLU A 148 16.13 -24.99 11.70
C GLU A 148 16.13 -23.89 12.78
N VAL A 149 16.79 -22.77 12.51
CA VAL A 149 16.84 -21.58 13.38
C VAL A 149 15.79 -20.54 12.96
N ALA A 150 15.61 -20.37 11.66
CA ALA A 150 14.70 -19.38 11.08
C ALA A 150 13.25 -19.63 11.48
N ARG A 151 12.72 -20.84 11.21
CA ARG A 151 11.30 -21.17 11.46
C ARG A 151 10.86 -20.97 12.90
N PRO A 152 11.57 -21.47 13.94
CA PRO A 152 11.18 -21.19 15.32
C PRO A 152 11.24 -19.69 15.67
N ALA A 153 12.16 -18.93 15.08
CA ALA A 153 12.24 -17.48 15.32
C ALA A 153 11.04 -16.74 14.69
N GLU A 154 10.62 -17.14 13.49
CA GLU A 154 9.45 -16.59 12.81
C GLU A 154 8.16 -16.94 13.58
N ASP A 155 7.99 -18.20 13.97
CA ASP A 155 6.82 -18.65 14.75
C ASP A 155 6.69 -17.88 16.07
N GLU A 156 7.81 -17.68 16.80
CA GLU A 156 7.83 -16.89 18.03
C GLU A 156 7.52 -15.41 17.78
N ALA A 157 8.01 -14.84 16.67
CA ALA A 157 7.74 -13.46 16.30
C ALA A 157 6.25 -13.26 15.93
N ILE A 158 5.66 -14.19 15.17
CA ILE A 158 4.24 -14.18 14.82
C ILE A 158 3.39 -14.26 16.09
N ALA A 159 3.68 -15.25 16.96
CA ALA A 159 2.96 -15.43 18.22
C ALA A 159 3.06 -14.19 19.13
N LEU A 160 4.22 -13.53 19.17
CA LEU A 160 4.43 -12.29 19.89
C LEU A 160 3.52 -11.18 19.37
N GLY A 161 3.45 -10.99 18.07
CA GLY A 161 2.59 -9.98 17.45
C GLY A 161 1.11 -10.24 17.71
N GLU A 162 0.65 -11.47 17.55
CA GLU A 162 -0.72 -11.89 17.83
C GLU A 162 -1.10 -11.68 19.30
N GLN A 163 -0.24 -12.07 20.23
CA GLN A 163 -0.46 -11.90 21.67
C GLN A 163 -0.62 -10.42 22.07
N LEU A 164 0.10 -9.54 21.41
CA LEU A 164 0.03 -8.09 21.65
C LEU A 164 -1.12 -7.41 20.86
N GLY A 165 -1.86 -8.15 20.06
CA GLY A 165 -2.90 -7.61 19.19
C GLY A 165 -2.36 -6.61 18.17
N SER A 166 -1.10 -6.78 17.77
CA SER A 166 -0.39 -5.98 16.77
C SER A 166 -0.70 -6.44 15.36
N GLY A 167 -0.46 -5.58 14.36
CA GLY A 167 -0.45 -6.00 12.96
C GLY A 167 0.79 -6.87 12.70
N VAL A 168 0.60 -8.10 12.20
CA VAL A 168 1.70 -9.00 11.85
C VAL A 168 1.72 -9.21 10.35
N LEU A 169 2.86 -8.95 9.72
CA LEU A 169 3.12 -9.25 8.32
C LEU A 169 4.25 -10.28 8.26
N HIS A 170 3.94 -11.48 7.75
CA HIS A 170 4.91 -12.54 7.52
C HIS A 170 5.26 -12.59 6.04
N GLY A 171 6.51 -12.26 5.72
CA GLY A 171 7.09 -12.33 4.39
C GLY A 171 8.10 -13.47 4.29
N LYS A 172 8.78 -13.56 3.16
CA LYS A 172 9.87 -14.52 3.00
C LYS A 172 11.06 -14.10 3.87
N ASP A 173 11.43 -14.95 4.83
CA ASP A 173 12.57 -14.76 5.75
C ASP A 173 12.46 -13.47 6.62
N VAL A 174 11.23 -13.03 6.92
CA VAL A 174 11.00 -11.80 7.67
C VAL A 174 9.62 -11.81 8.34
N VAL A 175 9.55 -11.32 9.59
CA VAL A 175 8.31 -11.04 10.31
C VAL A 175 8.33 -9.59 10.77
N GLU A 176 7.41 -8.78 10.27
CA GLU A 176 7.20 -7.41 10.71
C GLU A 176 6.00 -7.35 11.67
N ILE A 177 6.18 -6.69 12.82
CA ILE A 177 5.15 -6.52 13.83
C ILE A 177 4.96 -5.02 14.06
N SER A 178 3.81 -4.48 13.63
CA SER A 178 3.48 -3.05 13.74
C SER A 178 2.64 -2.77 14.97
N VAL A 179 2.97 -1.69 15.70
CA VAL A 179 2.14 -1.19 16.80
C VAL A 179 0.97 -0.35 16.31
N LEU A 180 1.01 0.08 15.04
CA LEU A 180 -0.12 0.70 14.38
C LEU A 180 -0.93 -0.37 13.65
N ARG A 181 -2.23 -0.36 13.88
CA ARG A 181 -3.16 -1.07 13.01
C ARG A 181 -3.46 -0.12 11.86
N ALA A 182 -2.66 -0.21 10.83
CA ALA A 182 -2.90 0.52 9.59
C ALA A 182 -3.42 -0.45 8.55
N SER A 183 -4.45 -0.07 7.84
CA SER A 183 -4.93 -0.77 6.66
C SER A 183 -4.97 0.18 5.47
N LYS A 184 -4.81 -0.36 4.26
CA LYS A 184 -4.97 0.42 3.02
C LYS A 184 -6.32 1.12 3.00
N GLY A 185 -7.38 0.46 3.51
CA GLY A 185 -8.73 1.02 3.56
C GLY A 185 -8.84 2.24 4.48
N GLU A 186 -8.35 2.14 5.73
CA GLU A 186 -8.37 3.26 6.69
C GLU A 186 -7.56 4.45 6.20
N ALA A 187 -6.36 4.20 5.66
CA ALA A 187 -5.50 5.24 5.13
C ALA A 187 -6.14 5.95 3.91
N LEU A 188 -6.82 5.18 3.05
CA LEU A 188 -7.53 5.70 1.88
C LEU A 188 -8.74 6.56 2.26
N VAL A 189 -9.54 6.13 3.23
CA VAL A 189 -10.68 6.89 3.75
C VAL A 189 -10.21 8.19 4.40
N ALA A 190 -9.16 8.13 5.22
CA ALA A 190 -8.58 9.33 5.83
C ALA A 190 -8.08 10.33 4.78
N LEU A 191 -7.40 9.86 3.71
CA LEU A 191 -6.95 10.72 2.62
C LEU A 191 -8.11 11.31 1.83
N ARG A 192 -9.16 10.51 1.54
CA ARG A 192 -10.41 10.98 0.92
C ARG A 192 -11.01 12.16 1.68
N ASP A 193 -11.17 12.00 3.00
CA ASP A 193 -11.81 13.00 3.86
C ASP A 193 -10.99 14.29 3.94
N GLU A 194 -9.66 14.17 4.03
CA GLU A 194 -8.74 15.31 4.02
C GLU A 194 -8.82 16.12 2.72
N LEU A 195 -8.90 15.42 1.59
CA LEU A 195 -8.98 16.04 0.27
C LEU A 195 -10.41 16.51 -0.08
N GLY A 196 -11.40 16.16 0.71
CA GLY A 196 -12.81 16.39 0.43
C GLY A 196 -13.26 15.72 -0.88
N ALA A 197 -12.63 14.59 -1.24
CA ALA A 197 -12.92 13.91 -2.50
C ALA A 197 -14.34 13.32 -2.48
N SER A 198 -15.16 13.72 -3.46
CA SER A 198 -16.55 13.30 -3.56
C SER A 198 -16.72 11.83 -3.95
N VAL A 199 -15.72 11.29 -4.65
CA VAL A 199 -15.68 9.90 -5.12
C VAL A 199 -14.24 9.44 -5.27
N VAL A 200 -14.00 8.15 -5.02
CA VAL A 200 -12.69 7.50 -5.13
C VAL A 200 -12.73 6.45 -6.23
N LEU A 201 -11.71 6.42 -7.08
CA LEU A 201 -11.34 5.26 -7.88
C LEU A 201 -10.20 4.55 -7.15
N TYR A 202 -10.40 3.28 -6.81
CA TYR A 202 -9.34 2.43 -6.23
C TYR A 202 -9.18 1.14 -7.02
N ALA A 203 -7.94 0.79 -7.38
CA ALA A 203 -7.62 -0.48 -8.02
C ALA A 203 -6.51 -1.20 -7.25
N GLY A 204 -6.61 -2.53 -7.15
CA GLY A 204 -5.65 -3.40 -6.47
C GLY A 204 -5.79 -4.86 -6.89
N ASP A 205 -4.75 -5.67 -6.61
CA ASP A 205 -4.69 -7.09 -7.00
C ASP A 205 -4.61 -8.06 -5.82
N ASP A 206 -4.26 -7.59 -4.63
CA ASP A 206 -3.92 -8.38 -3.46
C ASP A 206 -5.08 -8.48 -2.45
N VAL A 207 -4.90 -9.34 -1.45
CA VAL A 207 -5.81 -9.53 -0.31
C VAL A 207 -5.90 -8.28 0.56
N THR A 208 -4.81 -7.51 0.68
CA THR A 208 -4.81 -6.26 1.44
C THR A 208 -5.65 -5.16 0.78
N ASP A 209 -5.89 -5.25 -0.53
CA ASP A 209 -6.76 -4.33 -1.28
C ASP A 209 -8.24 -4.59 -1.02
N GLU A 210 -8.61 -5.82 -0.64
CA GLU A 210 -9.98 -6.15 -0.26
C GLU A 210 -10.46 -5.26 0.91
N HIS A 211 -9.58 -4.96 1.88
CA HIS A 211 -9.91 -4.02 2.96
C HIS A 211 -10.21 -2.60 2.44
N ALA A 212 -9.55 -2.18 1.36
CA ALA A 212 -9.84 -0.90 0.72
C ALA A 212 -11.17 -0.95 -0.05
N PHE A 213 -11.44 -2.06 -0.77
CA PHE A 213 -12.70 -2.24 -1.46
C PHE A 213 -13.90 -2.27 -0.51
N GLU A 214 -13.76 -2.89 0.66
CA GLU A 214 -14.80 -2.94 1.70
C GLU A 214 -15.01 -1.59 2.40
N ALA A 215 -13.95 -0.80 2.58
CA ALA A 215 -14.01 0.51 3.23
C ALA A 215 -14.65 1.61 2.36
N LEU A 216 -14.66 1.41 1.03
CA LEU A 216 -15.19 2.38 0.08
C LEU A 216 -16.70 2.24 -0.12
N GLY A 217 -17.35 3.39 -0.35
CA GLY A 217 -18.81 3.51 -0.46
C GLY A 217 -19.39 3.05 -1.80
N PRO A 218 -20.73 3.01 -1.91
CA PRO A 218 -21.43 2.57 -3.12
C PRO A 218 -21.22 3.46 -4.35
N ASP A 219 -20.84 4.69 -4.19
CA ASP A 219 -20.58 5.62 -5.29
C ASP A 219 -19.13 5.56 -5.80
N ASP A 220 -18.23 4.90 -5.05
CA ASP A 220 -16.83 4.77 -5.42
C ASP A 220 -16.64 3.69 -6.48
N VAL A 221 -15.60 3.82 -7.27
CA VAL A 221 -15.23 2.85 -8.32
C VAL A 221 -14.10 1.97 -7.79
N THR A 222 -14.39 0.69 -7.54
CA THR A 222 -13.40 -0.28 -7.05
C THR A 222 -13.13 -1.33 -8.11
N VAL A 223 -11.85 -1.57 -8.43
CA VAL A 223 -11.41 -2.42 -9.53
C VAL A 223 -10.41 -3.47 -9.03
N LYS A 224 -10.79 -4.74 -9.10
CA LYS A 224 -9.87 -5.86 -8.90
C LYS A 224 -9.04 -6.08 -10.15
N VAL A 225 -7.72 -6.19 -10.00
CA VAL A 225 -6.82 -6.64 -11.06
C VAL A 225 -6.56 -8.13 -10.87
N GLY A 226 -6.69 -8.91 -11.95
CA GLY A 226 -6.50 -10.37 -11.92
C GLY A 226 -7.67 -11.15 -11.35
N ASP A 227 -7.41 -12.42 -11.03
CA ASP A 227 -8.41 -13.40 -10.62
C ASP A 227 -8.67 -13.42 -9.10
N GLY A 228 -9.54 -14.33 -8.66
CA GLY A 228 -9.86 -14.59 -7.27
C GLY A 228 -11.16 -13.93 -6.78
N PRO A 229 -11.59 -14.26 -5.54
CA PRO A 229 -12.75 -13.62 -4.93
C PRO A 229 -12.45 -12.14 -4.64
N THR A 230 -13.47 -11.28 -4.72
CA THR A 230 -13.30 -9.84 -4.46
C THR A 230 -14.57 -9.15 -4.03
N ALA A 231 -14.42 -8.15 -3.15
CA ALA A 231 -15.43 -7.17 -2.81
C ALA A 231 -15.47 -6.00 -3.81
N ALA A 232 -14.49 -5.89 -4.73
CA ALA A 232 -14.50 -4.88 -5.78
C ALA A 232 -15.70 -5.03 -6.72
N ARG A 233 -16.20 -3.92 -7.23
CA ARG A 233 -17.38 -3.89 -8.12
C ARG A 233 -17.06 -4.22 -9.56
N TYR A 234 -15.84 -3.94 -9.97
CA TYR A 234 -15.35 -4.14 -11.31
C TYR A 234 -14.08 -4.98 -11.27
N ARG A 235 -13.75 -5.54 -12.42
CA ARG A 235 -12.56 -6.37 -12.60
C ARG A 235 -11.93 -6.12 -13.95
N VAL A 236 -10.61 -6.15 -13.96
CA VAL A 236 -9.78 -6.27 -15.17
C VAL A 236 -8.85 -7.47 -15.01
N GLY A 237 -8.43 -8.08 -16.13
CA GLY A 237 -7.63 -9.31 -16.11
C GLY A 237 -6.15 -9.10 -15.83
N SER A 238 -5.64 -7.86 -16.01
CA SER A 238 -4.20 -7.60 -15.92
C SER A 238 -3.88 -6.12 -15.65
N PRO A 239 -2.64 -5.80 -15.21
CA PRO A 239 -2.15 -4.43 -15.14
C PRO A 239 -2.26 -3.68 -16.46
N GLN A 240 -2.06 -4.35 -17.60
CA GLN A 240 -2.18 -3.75 -18.92
C GLN A 240 -3.61 -3.26 -19.21
N GLU A 241 -4.61 -4.05 -18.83
CA GLU A 241 -6.02 -3.67 -18.99
C GLU A 241 -6.40 -2.52 -18.07
N LEU A 242 -5.90 -2.51 -16.81
CA LEU A 242 -6.10 -1.37 -15.91
C LEU A 242 -5.49 -0.10 -16.50
N VAL A 243 -4.24 -0.18 -16.97
CA VAL A 243 -3.54 0.98 -17.55
C VAL A 243 -4.28 1.49 -18.79
N ALA A 244 -4.83 0.61 -19.63
CA ALA A 244 -5.66 1.03 -20.77
C ALA A 244 -6.92 1.80 -20.32
N ALA A 245 -7.58 1.35 -19.24
CA ALA A 245 -8.71 2.07 -18.66
C ALA A 245 -8.31 3.43 -18.07
N LEU A 246 -7.13 3.54 -17.44
CA LEU A 246 -6.60 4.82 -16.93
C LEU A 246 -6.22 5.78 -18.07
N VAL A 247 -5.69 5.28 -19.17
CA VAL A 247 -5.42 6.10 -20.39
C VAL A 247 -6.73 6.67 -20.92
N ALA A 248 -7.78 5.86 -21.04
CA ALA A 248 -9.09 6.32 -21.48
C ALA A 248 -9.72 7.35 -20.51
N LEU A 249 -9.51 7.18 -19.20
CA LEU A 249 -9.96 8.15 -18.17
C LEU A 249 -9.21 9.48 -18.27
N ALA A 250 -7.92 9.44 -18.61
CA ALA A 250 -7.06 10.62 -18.74
C ALA A 250 -7.32 11.44 -20.01
N ASP A 251 -7.91 10.84 -21.04
CA ASP A 251 -8.26 11.47 -22.31
C ASP A 251 -9.78 11.32 -22.57
N PRO A 252 -10.66 11.92 -21.75
CA PRO A 252 -12.10 11.86 -22.01
C PRO A 252 -12.41 12.61 -23.33
N HIS A 253 -12.96 11.91 -24.29
CA HIS A 253 -13.39 12.44 -25.60
C HIS A 253 -14.58 13.38 -25.47
#